data_6f773ba297738851e192846b14530d3f
#
_entry.id   6f773ba297738851e192846b14530d3f
#
_cell.length_a   1.000
_cell.length_b   1.000
_cell.length_c   1.000
_cell.angle_alpha   90.00
_cell.angle_beta   90.00
_cell.angle_gamma   90.00
#
_symmetry.space_group_name_H-M   'P 1'
#
loop_
_entity.id
_entity.type
_entity.pdbx_description
1 polymer ?
#
loop_
_entity_poly.entity_id
_entity_poly.type
_entity_poly.pdbx_seq_one_letter_code
_entity_poly.pdbx_strand_id
1 'polypeptide(L)'
;MIVKYAFLNDVETSKIEDFLLSADETLKNHISRYKKQDDLKRSALGYYLVTKAYKELAGSIAPPILFTDNGKPYFKNDNIHFSISHSNDLSVCALSDKEIGVDTEKIKAFNPKLIDRICLDEEKQYIGNSSERFFQIWTAKEAYSKLTGLGLSIGLKNIEVDIKNLEVQGKKLTIKTIGDYIISIVSD
;
A
#
# COMPACT_ATOMS: atom_id res chain seq x y z
N MET A 1 6.15 -12.09 7.73
CA MET A 1 5.63 -11.11 6.75
C MET A 1 5.26 -11.82 5.46
N ILE A 2 4.07 -11.53 4.91
CA ILE A 2 3.60 -12.00 3.59
C ILE A 2 3.27 -10.77 2.74
N VAL A 3 3.66 -10.80 1.46
CA VAL A 3 3.33 -9.77 0.48
C VAL A 3 2.66 -10.45 -0.71
N LYS A 4 1.47 -10.00 -1.07
CA LYS A 4 0.76 -10.46 -2.27
C LYS A 4 0.41 -9.29 -3.16
N TYR A 5 0.46 -9.53 -4.46
CA TYR A 5 0.01 -8.59 -5.46
C TYR A 5 -0.70 -9.33 -6.60
N ALA A 6 -1.56 -8.64 -7.30
CA ALA A 6 -2.19 -9.13 -8.53
C ALA A 6 -2.55 -7.95 -9.44
N PHE A 7 -2.49 -8.20 -10.73
CA PHE A 7 -3.08 -7.31 -11.72
C PHE A 7 -4.57 -7.60 -11.84
N LEU A 8 -5.36 -6.57 -12.07
CA LEU A 8 -6.81 -6.68 -12.13
C LEU A 8 -7.28 -7.68 -13.19
N ASN A 9 -6.56 -7.74 -14.32
CA ASN A 9 -6.89 -8.65 -15.42
C ASN A 9 -6.47 -10.12 -15.18
N ASP A 10 -5.62 -10.37 -14.17
CA ASP A 10 -5.16 -11.73 -13.84
C ASP A 10 -6.11 -12.44 -12.86
N VAL A 11 -7.11 -11.74 -12.36
CA VAL A 11 -8.07 -12.28 -11.40
C VAL A 11 -9.47 -12.29 -12.03
N GLU A 12 -10.11 -13.45 -12.05
CA GLU A 12 -11.48 -13.59 -12.52
C GLU A 12 -12.41 -12.66 -11.76
N THR A 13 -13.20 -11.87 -12.50
CA THR A 13 -14.13 -10.89 -11.90
C THR A 13 -15.09 -11.54 -10.92
N SER A 14 -15.57 -12.76 -11.20
CA SER A 14 -16.43 -13.55 -10.30
C SER A 14 -15.84 -13.75 -8.90
N LYS A 15 -14.53 -13.97 -8.78
CA LYS A 15 -13.86 -14.13 -7.47
C LYS A 15 -13.90 -12.85 -6.65
N ILE A 16 -13.80 -11.69 -7.29
CA ILE A 16 -13.90 -10.38 -6.62
C ILE A 16 -15.35 -10.12 -6.24
N GLU A 17 -16.31 -10.46 -7.08
CA GLU A 17 -17.75 -10.33 -6.82
C GLU A 17 -18.18 -11.25 -5.66
N ASP A 18 -17.78 -12.51 -5.65
CA ASP A 18 -18.05 -13.46 -4.57
C ASP A 18 -17.45 -12.98 -3.24
N PHE A 19 -16.24 -12.42 -3.29
CA PHE A 19 -15.61 -11.80 -2.11
C PHE A 19 -16.46 -10.64 -1.59
N LEU A 20 -16.90 -9.74 -2.46
CA LEU A 20 -17.73 -8.60 -2.08
C LEU A 20 -19.09 -9.05 -1.51
N LEU A 21 -19.71 -10.08 -2.07
CA LEU A 21 -20.94 -10.63 -1.53
C LEU A 21 -20.77 -11.19 -0.12
N SER A 22 -19.64 -11.83 0.16
CA SER A 22 -19.32 -12.43 1.47
C SER A 22 -18.75 -11.43 2.50
N ALA A 23 -18.30 -10.25 2.09
CA ALA A 23 -17.74 -9.23 2.97
C ALA A 23 -18.80 -8.69 3.95
N ASP A 24 -18.36 -8.23 5.12
CA ASP A 24 -19.23 -7.55 6.06
C ASP A 24 -19.64 -6.15 5.56
N GLU A 25 -20.71 -5.60 6.16
CA GLU A 25 -21.27 -4.30 5.76
C GLU A 25 -20.25 -3.14 5.93
N THR A 26 -19.37 -3.21 6.92
CA THR A 26 -18.35 -2.18 7.16
C THR A 26 -17.40 -2.08 5.97
N LEU A 27 -16.91 -3.24 5.51
CA LEU A 27 -16.01 -3.31 4.36
C LEU A 27 -16.72 -2.96 3.06
N LYS A 28 -17.96 -3.46 2.84
CA LYS A 28 -18.79 -3.09 1.68
C LYS A 28 -18.99 -1.59 1.58
N ASN A 29 -19.37 -0.96 2.69
CA ASN A 29 -19.59 0.48 2.76
C ASN A 29 -18.28 1.27 2.51
N HIS A 30 -17.13 0.76 2.96
CA HIS A 30 -15.85 1.39 2.68
C HIS A 30 -15.50 1.34 1.18
N ILE A 31 -15.65 0.16 0.55
CA ILE A 31 -15.34 -0.04 -0.87
C ILE A 31 -16.31 0.74 -1.76
N SER A 32 -17.60 0.81 -1.41
CA SER A 32 -18.63 1.51 -2.21
C SER A 32 -18.45 3.04 -2.28
N ARG A 33 -17.55 3.62 -1.47
CA ARG A 33 -17.20 5.06 -1.57
C ARG A 33 -16.49 5.43 -2.88
N TYR A 34 -15.89 4.45 -3.54
CA TYR A 34 -15.25 4.68 -4.83
C TYR A 34 -16.29 4.85 -5.93
N LYS A 35 -16.29 6.03 -6.57
CA LYS A 35 -17.26 6.37 -7.63
C LYS A 35 -16.97 5.70 -8.97
N LYS A 36 -15.69 5.42 -9.25
CA LYS A 36 -15.27 4.78 -10.50
C LYS A 36 -15.20 3.27 -10.29
N GLN A 37 -15.77 2.52 -11.23
CA GLN A 37 -15.80 1.05 -11.19
C GLN A 37 -14.41 0.42 -11.07
N ASP A 38 -13.41 0.99 -11.77
CA ASP A 38 -12.05 0.48 -11.71
C ASP A 38 -11.40 0.70 -10.34
N ASP A 39 -11.69 1.82 -9.68
CA ASP A 39 -11.18 2.10 -8.33
C ASP A 39 -11.83 1.15 -7.31
N LEU A 40 -13.14 0.90 -7.46
CA LEU A 40 -13.88 -0.07 -6.66
C LEU A 40 -13.28 -1.48 -6.81
N LYS A 41 -13.09 -1.93 -8.06
CA LYS A 41 -12.50 -3.26 -8.34
C LYS A 41 -11.08 -3.39 -7.78
N ARG A 42 -10.23 -2.38 -7.92
CA ARG A 42 -8.87 -2.37 -7.36
C ARG A 42 -8.87 -2.44 -5.84
N SER A 43 -9.73 -1.65 -5.20
CA SER A 43 -9.90 -1.68 -3.75
C SER A 43 -10.38 -3.07 -3.30
N ALA A 44 -11.41 -3.62 -3.94
CA ALA A 44 -11.91 -4.96 -3.65
C ALA A 44 -10.85 -6.04 -3.83
N LEU A 45 -10.05 -5.96 -4.91
CA LEU A 45 -8.93 -6.87 -5.16
C LEU A 45 -7.90 -6.80 -4.03
N GLY A 46 -7.54 -5.58 -3.57
CA GLY A 46 -6.62 -5.41 -2.45
C GLY A 46 -7.09 -6.13 -1.19
N TYR A 47 -8.34 -5.97 -0.80
CA TYR A 47 -8.92 -6.66 0.37
C TYR A 47 -9.07 -8.17 0.15
N TYR A 48 -9.42 -8.61 -1.06
CA TYR A 48 -9.39 -10.04 -1.41
C TYR A 48 -7.99 -10.64 -1.21
N LEU A 49 -6.94 -9.96 -1.64
CA LEU A 49 -5.55 -10.39 -1.43
C LEU A 49 -5.20 -10.46 0.06
N VAL A 50 -5.69 -9.52 0.87
CA VAL A 50 -5.52 -9.53 2.35
C VAL A 50 -6.11 -10.79 2.94
N THR A 51 -7.35 -11.17 2.58
CA THR A 51 -7.98 -12.40 3.12
C THR A 51 -7.23 -13.67 2.70
N LYS A 52 -6.68 -13.70 1.49
CA LYS A 52 -5.84 -14.81 1.02
C LYS A 52 -4.51 -14.88 1.75
N ALA A 53 -3.85 -13.74 1.96
CA ALA A 53 -2.60 -13.66 2.70
C ALA A 53 -2.80 -14.02 4.18
N TYR A 54 -3.90 -13.58 4.78
CA TYR A 54 -4.25 -13.93 6.16
C TYR A 54 -4.45 -15.45 6.32
N LYS A 55 -5.23 -16.08 5.43
CA LYS A 55 -5.42 -17.54 5.46
C LYS A 55 -4.10 -18.30 5.35
N GLU A 56 -3.16 -17.81 4.54
CA GLU A 56 -1.83 -18.42 4.41
C GLU A 56 -0.99 -18.23 5.67
N LEU A 57 -1.05 -17.05 6.30
CA LEU A 57 -0.24 -16.72 7.49
C LEU A 57 -0.79 -17.38 8.76
N ALA A 58 -2.11 -17.31 8.98
CA ALA A 58 -2.77 -17.73 10.21
C ALA A 58 -3.44 -19.11 10.13
N GLY A 59 -3.59 -19.69 8.92
CA GLY A 59 -4.27 -20.98 8.71
C GLY A 59 -5.79 -20.93 8.90
N SER A 60 -6.38 -19.75 9.09
CA SER A 60 -7.81 -19.54 9.39
C SER A 60 -8.45 -18.49 8.49
N ILE A 61 -9.76 -18.31 8.63
CA ILE A 61 -10.50 -17.24 7.94
C ILE A 61 -10.14 -15.90 8.60
N ALA A 62 -9.91 -14.86 7.77
CA ALA A 62 -9.61 -13.52 8.26
C ALA A 62 -10.76 -12.96 9.11
N PRO A 63 -10.43 -12.32 10.25
CA PRO A 63 -11.43 -11.60 11.05
C PRO A 63 -12.05 -10.44 10.26
N PRO A 64 -13.20 -9.88 10.75
CA PRO A 64 -13.78 -8.67 10.18
C PRO A 64 -12.74 -7.53 10.12
N ILE A 65 -12.80 -6.76 9.03
CA ILE A 65 -11.93 -5.59 8.82
C ILE A 65 -12.66 -4.35 9.31
N LEU A 66 -12.01 -3.62 10.21
CA LEU A 66 -12.46 -2.34 10.74
C LEU A 66 -11.50 -1.23 10.31
N PHE A 67 -11.87 0.02 10.59
CA PHE A 67 -11.09 1.19 10.21
C PHE A 67 -10.90 2.09 11.43
N THR A 68 -9.72 2.64 11.59
CA THR A 68 -9.44 3.71 12.57
C THR A 68 -10.12 5.01 12.13
N ASP A 69 -10.16 6.01 13.01
CA ASP A 69 -10.68 7.34 12.67
C ASP A 69 -9.95 7.99 11.49
N ASN A 70 -8.67 7.66 11.31
CA ASN A 70 -7.86 8.11 10.18
C ASN A 70 -7.99 7.21 8.93
N GLY A 71 -8.85 6.19 8.98
CA GLY A 71 -9.14 5.31 7.85
C GLY A 71 -8.14 4.18 7.64
N LYS A 72 -7.17 3.95 8.55
CA LYS A 72 -6.26 2.80 8.47
C LYS A 72 -7.06 1.52 8.75
N PRO A 73 -7.03 0.51 7.85
CA PRO A 73 -7.72 -0.75 8.08
C PRO A 73 -6.97 -1.63 9.07
N TYR A 74 -7.71 -2.42 9.85
CA TYR A 74 -7.17 -3.39 10.79
C TYR A 74 -8.12 -4.58 10.99
N PHE A 75 -7.61 -5.72 11.45
CA PHE A 75 -8.43 -6.87 11.82
C PHE A 75 -9.01 -6.71 13.22
N LYS A 76 -10.30 -6.99 13.38
CA LYS A 76 -10.98 -6.94 14.67
C LYS A 76 -10.42 -8.02 15.62
N ASN A 77 -9.92 -7.60 16.79
CA ASN A 77 -9.40 -8.49 17.85
C ASN A 77 -8.28 -9.43 17.39
N ASP A 78 -7.37 -8.94 16.52
CA ASP A 78 -6.23 -9.69 16.02
C ASP A 78 -4.95 -8.86 16.09
N ASN A 79 -3.80 -9.52 16.19
CA ASN A 79 -2.48 -8.88 16.26
C ASN A 79 -1.74 -8.89 14.91
N ILE A 80 -2.38 -9.39 13.85
CA ILE A 80 -1.82 -9.31 12.50
C ILE A 80 -2.14 -7.94 11.91
N HIS A 81 -1.11 -7.23 11.53
CA HIS A 81 -1.20 -5.93 10.86
C HIS A 81 -1.18 -6.12 9.36
N PHE A 82 -1.86 -5.24 8.65
CA PHE A 82 -1.80 -5.24 7.20
C PHE A 82 -1.90 -3.84 6.61
N SER A 83 -1.43 -3.72 5.38
CA SER A 83 -1.53 -2.51 4.57
C SER A 83 -1.86 -2.87 3.13
N ILE A 84 -2.56 -1.97 2.43
CA ILE A 84 -2.99 -2.14 1.04
C ILE A 84 -2.59 -0.92 0.24
N SER A 85 -2.21 -1.14 -1.01
CA SER A 85 -2.09 -0.08 -2.02
C SER A 85 -2.52 -0.59 -3.39
N HIS A 86 -2.87 0.33 -4.26
CA HIS A 86 -3.13 0.03 -5.66
C HIS A 86 -2.75 1.23 -6.55
N SER A 87 -2.27 0.95 -7.73
CA SER A 87 -2.00 1.95 -8.77
C SER A 87 -2.30 1.36 -10.13
N ASN A 88 -3.01 2.07 -10.98
CA ASN A 88 -3.48 1.62 -12.28
C ASN A 88 -4.23 0.27 -12.17
N ASP A 89 -3.66 -0.82 -12.68
CA ASP A 89 -4.22 -2.17 -12.67
C ASP A 89 -3.61 -3.11 -11.60
N LEU A 90 -2.59 -2.65 -10.87
CA LEU A 90 -1.95 -3.41 -9.80
C LEU A 90 -2.58 -3.11 -8.43
N SER A 91 -2.89 -4.17 -7.68
CA SER A 91 -3.19 -4.11 -6.26
C SER A 91 -2.16 -4.91 -5.47
N VAL A 92 -1.75 -4.41 -4.32
CA VAL A 92 -0.77 -5.04 -3.43
C VAL A 92 -1.25 -4.98 -1.99
N CYS A 93 -0.96 -6.03 -1.22
CA CYS A 93 -1.09 -6.03 0.23
C CYS A 93 0.17 -6.61 0.90
N ALA A 94 0.42 -6.15 2.12
CA ALA A 94 1.46 -6.68 2.99
C ALA A 94 0.84 -6.98 4.36
N LEU A 95 1.20 -8.14 4.96
CA LEU A 95 0.76 -8.58 6.27
C LEU A 95 1.96 -8.96 7.13
N SER A 96 1.89 -8.65 8.42
CA SER A 96 2.95 -8.98 9.40
C SER A 96 2.37 -9.06 10.81
N ASP A 97 3.11 -9.66 11.73
CA ASP A 97 2.92 -9.60 13.18
C ASP A 97 3.41 -8.28 13.80
N LYS A 98 4.00 -7.39 12.99
CA LYS A 98 4.42 -6.05 13.36
C LYS A 98 3.76 -5.01 12.47
N GLU A 99 3.79 -3.74 12.90
CA GLU A 99 3.30 -2.63 12.07
C GLU A 99 3.95 -2.64 10.70
N ILE A 100 3.13 -2.47 9.68
CA ILE A 100 3.54 -2.53 8.28
C ILE A 100 2.79 -1.52 7.43
N GLY A 101 3.50 -0.95 6.46
CA GLY A 101 2.92 -0.12 5.43
C GLY A 101 3.40 -0.56 4.05
N VAL A 102 2.54 -0.53 3.07
CA VAL A 102 2.87 -0.81 1.67
C VAL A 102 2.33 0.28 0.76
N ASP A 103 3.12 0.67 -0.21
CA ASP A 103 2.66 1.52 -1.30
C ASP A 103 3.16 1.03 -2.65
N THR A 104 2.40 1.31 -3.71
CA THR A 104 2.76 0.98 -5.09
C THR A 104 2.34 2.08 -6.03
N GLU A 105 3.21 2.35 -7.01
CA GLU A 105 2.93 3.30 -8.09
C GLU A 105 3.49 2.81 -9.43
N LYS A 106 2.72 3.06 -10.49
CA LYS A 106 3.22 2.88 -11.85
C LYS A 106 4.20 3.98 -12.20
N ILE A 107 5.38 3.59 -12.71
CA ILE A 107 6.39 4.52 -13.19
C ILE A 107 5.83 5.29 -14.39
N LYS A 108 5.84 6.60 -14.31
CA LYS A 108 5.39 7.53 -15.35
C LYS A 108 6.17 8.84 -15.26
N ALA A 109 6.01 9.72 -16.23
CA ALA A 109 6.55 11.06 -16.10
C ALA A 109 5.98 11.74 -14.83
N PHE A 110 6.83 12.36 -14.05
CA PHE A 110 6.45 13.10 -12.84
C PHE A 110 6.59 14.61 -13.06
N ASN A 111 5.85 15.38 -12.27
CA ASN A 111 5.99 16.84 -12.27
C ASN A 111 7.19 17.24 -11.38
N PRO A 112 8.26 17.85 -11.93
CA PRO A 112 9.44 18.24 -11.15
C PRO A 112 9.12 19.14 -9.95
N LYS A 113 8.06 19.95 -10.00
CA LYS A 113 7.62 20.79 -8.88
C LYS A 113 7.21 19.99 -7.63
N LEU A 114 6.90 18.69 -7.79
CA LEU A 114 6.60 17.81 -6.64
C LEU A 114 7.85 17.54 -5.82
N ILE A 115 9.02 17.42 -6.46
CA ILE A 115 10.29 17.14 -5.77
C ILE A 115 10.52 18.16 -4.65
N ASP A 116 10.38 19.46 -4.93
CA ASP A 116 10.61 20.51 -3.93
C ASP A 116 9.65 20.47 -2.75
N ARG A 117 8.45 19.93 -2.98
CA ARG A 117 7.42 19.86 -1.96
C ARG A 117 7.53 18.63 -1.06
N ILE A 118 8.13 17.54 -1.54
CA ILE A 118 8.08 16.24 -0.85
C ILE A 118 9.45 15.68 -0.53
N CYS A 119 10.53 16.18 -1.14
CA CYS A 119 11.87 15.62 -1.00
C CYS A 119 12.80 16.51 -0.22
N LEU A 120 13.70 15.88 0.55
CA LEU A 120 14.89 16.47 1.13
C LEU A 120 15.98 16.63 0.07
N ASP A 121 17.01 17.43 0.34
CA ASP A 121 18.03 17.74 -0.69
C ASP A 121 18.84 16.51 -1.10
N GLU A 122 19.13 15.59 -0.19
CA GLU A 122 19.80 14.32 -0.49
C GLU A 122 18.94 13.40 -1.37
N GLU A 123 17.63 13.35 -1.10
CA GLU A 123 16.67 12.62 -1.94
C GLU A 123 16.57 13.21 -3.34
N LYS A 124 16.60 14.54 -3.48
CA LYS A 124 16.64 15.23 -4.76
C LYS A 124 17.88 14.85 -5.59
N GLN A 125 19.05 14.79 -4.93
CA GLN A 125 20.29 14.35 -5.56
C GLN A 125 20.18 12.89 -6.06
N TYR A 126 19.60 12.01 -5.24
CA TYR A 126 19.35 10.63 -5.64
C TYR A 126 18.41 10.53 -6.84
N ILE A 127 17.30 11.25 -6.83
CA ILE A 127 16.29 11.24 -7.90
C ILE A 127 16.88 11.72 -9.22
N GLY A 128 17.59 12.84 -9.22
CA GLY A 128 18.05 13.50 -10.44
C GLY A 128 16.88 13.69 -11.42
N ASN A 129 17.00 13.11 -12.62
CA ASN A 129 15.95 13.14 -13.65
C ASN A 129 15.24 11.77 -13.83
N SER A 130 15.43 10.82 -12.91
CA SER A 130 14.90 9.46 -13.04
C SER A 130 13.49 9.36 -12.46
N SER A 131 12.51 9.02 -13.30
CA SER A 131 11.15 8.71 -12.84
C SER A 131 11.13 7.52 -11.90
N GLU A 132 11.91 6.47 -12.17
CA GLU A 132 11.98 5.30 -11.31
C GLU A 132 12.43 5.68 -9.89
N ARG A 133 13.53 6.44 -9.76
CA ARG A 133 14.04 6.89 -8.46
C ARG A 133 13.06 7.82 -7.74
N PHE A 134 12.35 8.67 -8.51
CA PHE A 134 11.29 9.50 -7.93
C PHE A 134 10.21 8.62 -7.30
N PHE A 135 9.71 7.60 -8.01
CA PHE A 135 8.68 6.71 -7.47
C PHE A 135 9.19 5.80 -6.35
N GLN A 136 10.48 5.47 -6.29
CA GLN A 136 11.08 4.79 -5.13
C GLN A 136 10.97 5.65 -3.86
N ILE A 137 11.35 6.93 -3.94
CA ILE A 137 11.20 7.86 -2.81
C ILE A 137 9.72 8.10 -2.46
N TRP A 138 8.87 8.34 -3.46
CA TRP A 138 7.46 8.59 -3.27
C TRP A 138 6.77 7.44 -2.54
N THR A 139 6.89 6.23 -3.08
CA THR A 139 6.23 5.04 -2.51
C THR A 139 6.80 4.68 -1.13
N ALA A 140 8.09 4.92 -0.86
CA ALA A 140 8.68 4.72 0.45
C ALA A 140 8.04 5.64 1.51
N LYS A 141 7.87 6.93 1.19
CA LYS A 141 7.21 7.91 2.07
C LYS A 141 5.73 7.59 2.30
N GLU A 142 5.01 7.21 1.23
CA GLU A 142 3.60 6.80 1.33
C GLU A 142 3.44 5.50 2.15
N ALA A 143 4.33 4.52 1.95
CA ALA A 143 4.33 3.29 2.75
C ALA A 143 4.55 3.59 4.24
N TYR A 144 5.48 4.49 4.58
CA TYR A 144 5.68 4.93 5.97
C TYR A 144 4.45 5.65 6.53
N SER A 145 3.84 6.53 5.75
CA SER A 145 2.59 7.22 6.12
C SER A 145 1.45 6.24 6.43
N LYS A 146 1.34 5.15 5.64
CA LYS A 146 0.38 4.06 5.88
C LYS A 146 0.74 3.22 7.11
N LEU A 147 2.04 2.98 7.36
CA LEU A 147 2.50 2.28 8.56
C LEU A 147 2.06 3.03 9.80
N THR A 148 2.31 4.34 9.87
CA THR A 148 1.96 5.16 11.04
C THR A 148 0.46 5.44 11.17
N GLY A 149 -0.32 5.29 10.08
CA GLY A 149 -1.73 5.64 10.05
C GLY A 149 -2.02 7.14 10.12
N LEU A 150 -1.01 8.00 10.01
CA LEU A 150 -1.17 9.46 10.06
C LEU A 150 -1.61 10.06 8.72
N GLY A 151 -1.55 9.26 7.65
CA GLY A 151 -1.87 9.73 6.31
C GLY A 151 -0.98 10.88 5.87
N LEU A 152 -1.45 11.68 4.92
CA LEU A 152 -0.70 12.82 4.39
C LEU A 152 -0.52 13.98 5.38
N SER A 153 -1.16 13.94 6.55
CA SER A 153 -1.06 14.99 7.58
C SER A 153 0.35 15.13 8.15
N ILE A 154 1.17 14.07 8.11
CA ILE A 154 2.55 14.10 8.54
C ILE A 154 3.44 15.03 7.66
N GLY A 155 3.00 15.30 6.41
CA GLY A 155 3.78 16.04 5.42
C GLY A 155 4.93 15.20 4.86
N LEU A 156 4.86 14.80 3.60
CA LEU A 156 5.85 13.88 2.99
C LEU A 156 7.29 14.39 3.07
N LYS A 157 7.51 15.71 3.11
CA LYS A 157 8.85 16.29 3.25
C LYS A 157 9.48 16.02 4.62
N ASN A 158 8.68 15.75 5.66
CA ASN A 158 9.17 15.44 7.00
C ASN A 158 9.57 13.96 7.16
N ILE A 159 9.32 13.12 6.15
CA ILE A 159 9.68 11.70 6.14
C ILE A 159 11.02 11.57 5.41
N GLU A 160 12.05 11.19 6.13
CA GLU A 160 13.37 10.93 5.57
C GLU A 160 13.47 9.51 5.03
N VAL A 161 14.00 9.37 3.81
CA VAL A 161 14.26 8.09 3.15
C VAL A 161 15.74 7.91 2.93
N ASP A 162 16.34 6.96 3.62
CA ASP A 162 17.74 6.56 3.41
C ASP A 162 17.77 5.35 2.43
N ILE A 163 17.95 5.64 1.16
CA ILE A 163 18.03 4.61 0.11
C ILE A 163 19.29 3.74 0.25
N LYS A 164 20.39 4.27 0.78
CA LYS A 164 21.65 3.54 0.91
C LYS A 164 21.53 2.41 1.93
N ASN A 165 20.89 2.71 3.06
CA ASN A 165 20.67 1.75 4.14
C ASN A 165 19.32 1.04 4.03
N LEU A 166 18.48 1.39 3.05
CA LEU A 166 17.11 0.90 2.87
C LEU A 166 16.28 1.09 4.15
N GLU A 167 16.19 2.36 4.57
CA GLU A 167 15.43 2.77 5.75
C GLU A 167 14.52 3.97 5.46
N VAL A 168 13.42 4.06 6.20
CA VAL A 168 12.54 5.23 6.26
C VAL A 168 12.31 5.57 7.72
N GLN A 169 12.78 6.72 8.18
CA GLN A 169 12.67 7.12 9.59
C GLN A 169 13.19 6.04 10.55
N GLY A 170 14.32 5.38 10.20
CA GLY A 170 14.89 4.28 10.96
C GLY A 170 14.11 2.95 10.92
N LYS A 171 13.07 2.85 10.10
CA LYS A 171 12.33 1.60 9.86
C LYS A 171 12.85 0.93 8.61
N LYS A 172 12.79 -0.40 8.58
CA LYS A 172 13.26 -1.19 7.44
C LYS A 172 12.42 -0.90 6.19
N LEU A 173 13.10 -0.57 5.10
CA LEU A 173 12.51 -0.39 3.77
C LEU A 173 12.84 -1.58 2.86
N THR A 174 11.86 -2.06 2.14
CA THR A 174 12.05 -3.01 1.03
C THR A 174 11.42 -2.42 -0.22
N ILE A 175 12.18 -2.32 -1.30
CA ILE A 175 11.72 -1.85 -2.61
C ILE A 175 11.76 -3.01 -3.60
N LYS A 176 10.69 -3.18 -4.37
CA LYS A 176 10.59 -4.15 -5.46
C LYS A 176 10.08 -3.46 -6.72
N THR A 177 10.61 -3.85 -7.85
CA THR A 177 10.10 -3.43 -9.17
C THR A 177 9.41 -4.62 -9.83
N ILE A 178 8.16 -4.43 -10.27
CA ILE A 178 7.36 -5.43 -10.98
C ILE A 178 6.88 -4.80 -12.29
N GLY A 179 7.52 -5.17 -13.41
CA GLY A 179 7.29 -4.46 -14.67
C GLY A 179 7.56 -2.96 -14.51
N ASP A 180 6.55 -2.13 -14.79
CA ASP A 180 6.62 -0.67 -14.65
C ASP A 180 6.14 -0.18 -13.27
N TYR A 181 6.06 -1.04 -12.26
CA TYR A 181 5.57 -0.66 -10.93
C TYR A 181 6.67 -0.72 -9.88
N ILE A 182 6.69 0.29 -9.02
CA ILE A 182 7.47 0.27 -7.78
C ILE A 182 6.53 -0.14 -6.64
N ILE A 183 7.00 -1.07 -5.80
CA ILE A 183 6.34 -1.46 -4.55
C ILE A 183 7.33 -1.18 -3.43
N SER A 184 6.96 -0.33 -2.48
CA SER A 184 7.73 -0.08 -1.25
C SER A 184 6.99 -0.62 -0.04
N ILE A 185 7.73 -1.32 0.83
CA ILE A 185 7.22 -1.88 2.08
C ILE A 185 8.07 -1.33 3.21
N VAL A 186 7.42 -0.75 4.22
CA VAL A 186 8.07 -0.28 5.45
C VAL A 186 7.55 -1.10 6.62
N SER A 187 8.45 -1.61 7.45
CA SER A 187 8.11 -2.43 8.61
C SER A 187 9.03 -2.18 9.80
N ASP A 188 8.56 -2.53 10.98
CA ASP A 188 9.35 -2.59 12.20
C ASP A 188 10.37 -3.75 12.18
#